data_3ddb9e4c5c376312b6f348c2bb92e5f5
#
_entry.id   3ddb9e4c5c376312b6f348c2bb92e5f5
#
_cell.length_a   1.000
_cell.length_b   1.000
_cell.length_c   1.000
_cell.angle_alpha   90.00
_cell.angle_beta   90.00
_cell.angle_gamma   90.00
#
_symmetry.space_group_name_H-M   'P 1'
#
loop_
_entity.id
_entity.type
_entity.pdbx_description
1 polymer ?
#
loop_
_entity_poly.entity_id
_entity_poly.type
_entity_poly.pdbx_seq_one_letter_code
_entity_poly.pdbx_strand_id
1 'polypeptide(L)'
;MKAMILSAGRGLRLMPVTKNTPKPLVKVGKQTLLERNITLLYQSGITEIIVNGSWLGEQIESFISNIQLEGLKLHYLYEGSEPLGTAGAIYNAMDCNLLLNENFWLVNSDIITDFSLPNISLLNNRVGHLILVPNPEHNPNGDFGLRSDQVLNESVEMLTFSGISFLSCRMFDETTERSSSLVDIFRDKINHNLISGELFLGEWLDVGTVKRLNRAHNTFGKN
;
A
#
# COMPACT_ATOMS: atom_id res chain seq x y z
N MET A 1 12.69 -10.85 2.84
CA MET A 1 11.25 -10.63 2.54
C MET A 1 11.14 -9.39 1.68
N LYS A 2 10.19 -9.38 0.72
CA LYS A 2 9.96 -8.24 -0.18
C LYS A 2 8.75 -7.42 0.21
N ALA A 3 8.72 -6.17 -0.23
CA ALA A 3 7.56 -5.31 -0.19
C ALA A 3 7.42 -4.51 -1.48
N MET A 4 6.19 -4.03 -1.75
CA MET A 4 5.90 -3.09 -2.81
C MET A 4 5.15 -1.88 -2.24
N ILE A 5 5.58 -0.67 -2.63
CA ILE A 5 4.91 0.58 -2.27
C ILE A 5 4.22 1.13 -3.52
N LEU A 6 2.89 1.28 -3.46
CA LEU A 6 2.11 1.84 -4.55
C LEU A 6 2.21 3.37 -4.59
N SER A 7 2.92 3.90 -5.58
CA SER A 7 3.33 5.30 -5.65
C SER A 7 2.96 6.03 -6.96
N ALA A 8 2.34 5.36 -7.93
CA ALA A 8 2.08 5.91 -9.27
C ALA A 8 0.91 6.91 -9.36
N GLY A 9 0.12 7.05 -8.29
CA GLY A 9 -1.09 7.88 -8.29
C GLY A 9 -0.83 9.38 -8.47
N ARG A 10 -1.62 10.06 -9.32
CA ARG A 10 -1.50 11.49 -9.62
C ARG A 10 -1.77 12.44 -8.45
N GLY A 11 -2.41 11.98 -7.39
CA GLY A 11 -2.69 12.79 -6.19
C GLY A 11 -3.61 14.00 -6.43
N LEU A 12 -4.56 13.92 -7.36
CA LEU A 12 -5.41 15.05 -7.79
C LEU A 12 -6.16 15.75 -6.64
N ARG A 13 -6.59 15.00 -5.64
CA ARG A 13 -7.29 15.54 -4.45
C ARG A 13 -6.40 16.35 -3.51
N LEU A 14 -5.07 16.29 -3.70
CA LEU A 14 -4.07 17.07 -2.96
C LEU A 14 -3.62 18.34 -3.72
N MET A 15 -4.17 18.60 -4.90
CA MET A 15 -3.87 19.86 -5.61
C MET A 15 -4.17 21.07 -4.71
N PRO A 16 -3.34 22.14 -4.76
CA PRO A 16 -2.22 22.36 -5.70
C PRO A 16 -0.88 21.75 -5.26
N VAL A 17 -0.79 21.10 -4.09
CA VAL A 17 0.46 20.57 -3.51
C VAL A 17 1.14 19.60 -4.49
N THR A 18 0.34 18.74 -5.14
CA THR A 18 0.82 17.70 -6.06
C THR A 18 0.99 18.16 -7.52
N LYS A 19 0.91 19.47 -7.78
CA LYS A 19 1.12 20.00 -9.14
C LYS A 19 2.54 19.75 -9.67
N ASN A 20 3.54 19.96 -8.81
CA ASN A 20 4.96 19.86 -9.15
C ASN A 20 5.74 18.86 -8.27
N THR A 21 5.06 18.17 -7.35
CA THR A 21 5.65 17.20 -6.43
C THR A 21 4.76 15.96 -6.44
N PRO A 22 5.27 14.77 -6.77
CA PRO A 22 4.45 13.57 -6.73
C PRO A 22 4.00 13.30 -5.29
N LYS A 23 2.79 12.79 -5.11
CA LYS A 23 2.16 12.58 -3.80
C LYS A 23 3.08 11.86 -2.80
N PRO A 24 3.82 10.79 -3.18
CA PRO A 24 4.72 10.09 -2.27
C PRO A 24 5.84 10.96 -1.70
N LEU A 25 6.23 12.03 -2.42
CA LEU A 25 7.27 12.97 -1.98
C LEU A 25 6.74 14.19 -1.22
N VAL A 26 5.43 14.27 -0.97
CA VAL A 26 4.86 15.27 -0.08
C VAL A 26 5.38 15.04 1.33
N LYS A 27 5.90 16.11 1.96
CA LYS A 27 6.46 16.04 3.31
C LYS A 27 5.37 16.14 4.38
N VAL A 28 5.58 15.43 5.47
CA VAL A 28 4.89 15.58 6.75
C VAL A 28 5.97 15.74 7.83
N GLY A 29 6.10 16.93 8.37
CA GLY A 29 7.28 17.29 9.16
C GLY A 29 8.54 17.30 8.30
N LYS A 30 9.58 16.59 8.74
CA LYS A 30 10.89 16.54 8.05
C LYS A 30 10.96 15.49 6.95
N GLN A 31 10.11 14.45 7.00
CA GLN A 31 10.16 13.29 6.12
C GLN A 31 9.07 13.32 5.06
N THR A 32 9.34 12.77 3.87
CA THR A 32 8.32 12.50 2.86
C THR A 32 7.46 11.30 3.26
N LEU A 33 6.26 11.18 2.65
CA LEU A 33 5.41 10.00 2.84
C LEU A 33 6.14 8.72 2.41
N LEU A 34 6.85 8.76 1.29
CA LEU A 34 7.60 7.62 0.77
C LEU A 34 8.75 7.23 1.72
N GLU A 35 9.51 8.20 2.23
CA GLU A 35 10.58 7.95 3.18
C GLU A 35 10.07 7.26 4.45
N ARG A 36 8.92 7.70 4.98
CA ARG A 36 8.27 7.07 6.16
C ARG A 36 7.92 5.62 5.89
N ASN A 37 7.32 5.32 4.73
CA ASN A 37 6.95 3.96 4.38
C ASN A 37 8.18 3.06 4.14
N ILE A 38 9.23 3.57 3.49
CA ILE A 38 10.50 2.84 3.33
C ILE A 38 11.12 2.55 4.69
N THR A 39 11.15 3.54 5.60
CA THR A 39 11.69 3.39 6.95
C THR A 39 10.89 2.35 7.75
N LEU A 40 9.56 2.40 7.71
CA LEU A 40 8.67 1.43 8.35
C LEU A 40 8.96 0.00 7.88
N LEU A 41 9.03 -0.20 6.57
CA LEU A 41 9.33 -1.50 5.97
C LEU A 41 10.73 -1.99 6.35
N TYR A 42 11.74 -1.13 6.26
CA TYR A 42 13.12 -1.46 6.63
C TYR A 42 13.25 -1.86 8.11
N GLN A 43 12.64 -1.09 9.02
CA GLN A 43 12.60 -1.40 10.45
C GLN A 43 11.85 -2.70 10.77
N SER A 44 10.91 -3.10 9.90
CA SER A 44 10.21 -4.39 9.99
C SER A 44 11.00 -5.55 9.37
N GLY A 45 12.27 -5.35 8.98
CA GLY A 45 13.15 -6.41 8.45
C GLY A 45 12.95 -6.71 6.96
N ILE A 46 12.29 -5.83 6.21
CA ILE A 46 12.19 -5.94 4.74
C ILE A 46 13.53 -5.54 4.13
N THR A 47 14.04 -6.38 3.26
CA THR A 47 15.37 -6.21 2.63
C THR A 47 15.31 -5.83 1.15
N GLU A 48 14.11 -5.87 0.54
CA GLU A 48 13.93 -5.53 -0.86
C GLU A 48 12.56 -4.85 -1.04
N ILE A 49 12.57 -3.62 -1.56
CA ILE A 49 11.36 -2.81 -1.74
C ILE A 49 11.27 -2.37 -3.20
N ILE A 50 10.09 -2.60 -3.79
CA ILE A 50 9.72 -2.15 -5.12
C ILE A 50 8.87 -0.89 -4.96
N VAL A 51 9.23 0.19 -5.65
CA VAL A 51 8.48 1.44 -5.67
C VAL A 51 8.05 1.72 -7.11
N ASN A 52 6.75 1.66 -7.40
CA ASN A 52 6.26 2.02 -8.74
C ASN A 52 6.06 3.52 -8.88
N GLY A 53 6.13 4.01 -10.10
CA GLY A 53 5.93 5.42 -10.40
C GLY A 53 5.40 5.66 -11.82
N SER A 54 4.66 6.75 -11.98
CA SER A 54 4.11 7.22 -13.27
C SER A 54 4.20 8.74 -13.33
N TRP A 55 3.19 9.46 -12.83
CA TRP A 55 3.18 10.92 -12.77
C TRP A 55 4.38 11.47 -11.97
N LEU A 56 5.20 12.32 -12.59
CA LEU A 56 6.45 12.86 -12.01
C LEU A 56 7.38 11.75 -11.49
N GLY A 57 7.37 10.60 -12.15
CA GLY A 57 8.08 9.40 -11.73
C GLY A 57 9.59 9.57 -11.61
N GLU A 58 10.21 10.40 -12.45
CA GLU A 58 11.64 10.75 -12.39
C GLU A 58 12.05 11.35 -11.03
N GLN A 59 11.15 12.10 -10.38
CA GLN A 59 11.42 12.62 -9.03
C GLN A 59 11.43 11.50 -7.98
N ILE A 60 10.53 10.50 -8.13
CA ILE A 60 10.51 9.33 -7.24
C ILE A 60 11.77 8.51 -7.43
N GLU A 61 12.15 8.22 -8.68
CA GLU A 61 13.37 7.49 -9.02
C GLU A 61 14.61 8.17 -8.46
N SER A 62 14.76 9.49 -8.70
CA SER A 62 15.86 10.28 -8.16
C SER A 62 15.87 10.27 -6.63
N PHE A 63 14.70 10.32 -5.99
CA PHE A 63 14.61 10.29 -4.53
C PHE A 63 15.10 8.96 -3.95
N ILE A 64 14.61 7.83 -4.45
CA ILE A 64 14.98 6.51 -3.93
C ILE A 64 16.44 6.15 -4.22
N SER A 65 17.02 6.63 -5.34
CA SER A 65 18.43 6.43 -5.69
C SER A 65 19.39 7.05 -4.66
N ASN A 66 18.93 8.07 -3.92
CA ASN A 66 19.72 8.73 -2.88
C ASN A 66 19.56 8.10 -1.48
N ILE A 67 18.63 7.14 -1.31
CA ILE A 67 18.45 6.45 -0.04
C ILE A 67 19.55 5.38 0.12
N GLN A 68 20.27 5.49 1.23
CA GLN A 68 21.31 4.52 1.58
C GLN A 68 20.95 3.91 2.94
N LEU A 69 20.42 2.68 2.92
CA LEU A 69 20.15 1.86 4.10
C LEU A 69 20.86 0.53 3.92
N GLU A 70 21.67 0.15 4.90
CA GLU A 70 22.50 -1.05 4.81
C GLU A 70 21.66 -2.31 4.61
N GLY A 71 22.00 -3.10 3.60
CA GLY A 71 21.29 -4.34 3.27
C GLY A 71 19.91 -4.18 2.61
N LEU A 72 19.46 -2.94 2.36
CA LEU A 72 18.20 -2.70 1.64
C LEU A 72 18.47 -2.55 0.14
N LYS A 73 17.68 -3.25 -0.68
CA LYS A 73 17.59 -3.05 -2.13
C LYS A 73 16.30 -2.30 -2.47
N LEU A 74 16.43 -1.20 -3.20
CA LEU A 74 15.32 -0.42 -3.73
C LEU A 74 15.26 -0.57 -5.24
N HIS A 75 14.08 -0.94 -5.76
CA HIS A 75 13.81 -1.04 -7.19
C HIS A 75 12.78 0.02 -7.58
N TYR A 76 13.10 0.81 -8.60
CA TYR A 76 12.12 1.67 -9.23
C TYR A 76 11.46 0.95 -10.40
N LEU A 77 10.12 0.99 -10.46
CA LEU A 77 9.33 0.39 -11.53
C LEU A 77 8.48 1.46 -12.22
N TYR A 78 8.91 1.89 -13.40
CA TYR A 78 8.16 2.88 -14.19
C TYR A 78 6.98 2.24 -14.91
N GLU A 79 5.80 2.83 -14.80
CA GLU A 79 4.54 2.33 -15.40
C GLU A 79 4.15 3.04 -16.70
N GLY A 80 4.97 3.98 -17.20
CA GLY A 80 4.60 4.84 -18.31
C GLY A 80 3.95 6.15 -17.84
N SER A 81 3.36 6.89 -18.79
CA SER A 81 2.73 8.20 -18.52
C SER A 81 1.41 8.12 -17.77
N GLU A 82 0.73 6.98 -17.83
CA GLU A 82 -0.53 6.71 -17.13
C GLU A 82 -0.37 5.57 -16.13
N PRO A 83 -0.92 5.72 -14.91
CA PRO A 83 -0.90 4.66 -13.91
C PRO A 83 -1.67 3.42 -14.39
N LEU A 84 -1.11 2.24 -14.16
CA LEU A 84 -1.73 0.95 -14.51
C LEU A 84 -2.87 0.54 -13.55
N GLY A 85 -3.09 1.30 -12.49
CA GLY A 85 -3.98 0.94 -11.39
C GLY A 85 -3.28 0.05 -10.35
N THR A 86 -3.98 -0.22 -9.24
CA THR A 86 -3.36 -0.87 -8.08
C THR A 86 -2.97 -2.33 -8.34
N ALA A 87 -3.78 -3.09 -9.06
CA ALA A 87 -3.44 -4.46 -9.46
C ALA A 87 -2.51 -4.48 -10.68
N GLY A 88 -2.71 -3.55 -11.64
CA GLY A 88 -1.82 -3.42 -12.80
C GLY A 88 -0.37 -3.19 -12.43
N ALA A 89 -0.11 -2.45 -11.35
CA ALA A 89 1.22 -2.25 -10.78
C ALA A 89 1.88 -3.57 -10.36
N ILE A 90 1.10 -4.45 -9.72
CA ILE A 90 1.59 -5.75 -9.26
C ILE A 90 1.88 -6.67 -10.45
N TYR A 91 0.98 -6.72 -11.44
CA TYR A 91 1.23 -7.49 -12.67
C TYR A 91 2.50 -7.01 -13.38
N ASN A 92 2.71 -5.69 -13.46
CA ASN A 92 3.92 -5.13 -14.05
C ASN A 92 5.18 -5.55 -13.27
N ALA A 93 5.12 -5.58 -11.92
CA ALA A 93 6.24 -6.06 -11.11
C ALA A 93 6.52 -7.56 -11.32
N MET A 94 5.47 -8.38 -11.53
CA MET A 94 5.60 -9.80 -11.86
C MET A 94 6.20 -9.99 -13.27
N ASP A 95 5.71 -9.26 -14.27
CA ASP A 95 6.22 -9.31 -15.65
C ASP A 95 7.69 -8.87 -15.75
N CYS A 96 8.11 -7.96 -14.88
CA CYS A 96 9.51 -7.52 -14.75
C CYS A 96 10.38 -8.45 -13.86
N ASN A 97 9.86 -9.59 -13.42
CA ASN A 97 10.52 -10.56 -12.54
C ASN A 97 10.97 -9.98 -11.18
N LEU A 98 10.34 -8.92 -10.71
CA LEU A 98 10.58 -8.34 -9.39
C LEU A 98 9.79 -9.05 -8.29
N LEU A 99 8.62 -9.62 -8.64
CA LEU A 99 7.77 -10.46 -7.78
C LEU A 99 7.58 -11.83 -8.47
N LEU A 100 8.12 -12.91 -7.89
CA LEU A 100 8.07 -14.27 -8.47
C LEU A 100 7.70 -15.31 -7.42
N ASN A 101 6.48 -15.88 -7.52
CA ASN A 101 6.04 -17.03 -6.69
C ASN A 101 6.27 -16.87 -5.18
N GLU A 102 6.23 -15.65 -4.68
CA GLU A 102 6.51 -15.32 -3.29
C GLU A 102 5.33 -14.61 -2.61
N ASN A 103 5.42 -14.46 -1.31
CA ASN A 103 4.56 -13.57 -0.54
C ASN A 103 5.29 -12.27 -0.27
N PHE A 104 4.57 -11.14 -0.32
CA PHE A 104 5.14 -9.82 -0.17
C PHE A 104 4.17 -8.88 0.56
N TRP A 105 4.72 -7.88 1.23
CA TRP A 105 3.93 -6.79 1.77
C TRP A 105 3.61 -5.76 0.68
N LEU A 106 2.36 -5.32 0.64
CA LEU A 106 1.91 -4.22 -0.20
C LEU A 106 1.47 -3.07 0.68
N VAL A 107 1.98 -1.86 0.39
CA VAL A 107 1.71 -0.65 1.18
C VAL A 107 1.37 0.50 0.24
N ASN A 108 0.27 1.20 0.52
CA ASN A 108 -0.04 2.45 -0.18
C ASN A 108 0.92 3.56 0.29
N SER A 109 1.50 4.32 -0.65
CA SER A 109 2.48 5.37 -0.33
C SER A 109 1.92 6.55 0.45
N ASP A 110 0.61 6.67 0.59
CA ASP A 110 -0.05 7.81 1.22
C ASP A 110 -0.45 7.59 2.67
N ILE A 111 -0.11 6.45 3.27
CA ILE A 111 -0.42 6.16 4.66
C ILE A 111 0.71 6.55 5.61
N ILE A 112 0.31 6.96 6.81
CA ILE A 112 1.18 7.14 7.97
C ILE A 112 0.59 6.27 9.08
N THR A 113 1.42 5.43 9.69
CA THR A 113 0.98 4.49 10.72
C THR A 113 2.14 4.10 11.63
N ASP A 114 1.81 3.64 12.82
CA ASP A 114 2.71 2.94 13.75
C ASP A 114 2.54 1.41 13.70
N PHE A 115 1.82 0.89 12.68
CA PHE A 115 1.68 -0.55 12.47
C PHE A 115 3.03 -1.20 12.23
N SER A 116 3.43 -2.10 13.11
CA SER A 116 4.64 -2.92 12.93
C SER A 116 4.28 -4.16 12.10
N LEU A 117 4.94 -4.33 10.95
CA LEU A 117 4.65 -5.46 10.07
C LEU A 117 5.14 -6.77 10.72
N PRO A 118 4.24 -7.68 11.09
CA PRO A 118 4.63 -8.93 11.71
C PRO A 118 5.24 -9.90 10.69
N ASN A 119 6.03 -10.85 11.18
CA ASN A 119 6.44 -11.99 10.36
C ASN A 119 5.28 -13.00 10.32
N ILE A 120 4.42 -12.89 9.32
CA ILE A 120 3.23 -13.75 9.16
C ILE A 120 3.40 -14.74 8.01
N SER A 121 2.59 -15.80 8.05
CA SER A 121 2.48 -16.78 6.98
C SER A 121 1.01 -16.92 6.57
N LEU A 122 0.75 -17.02 5.29
CA LEU A 122 -0.58 -17.30 4.77
C LEU A 122 -0.90 -18.78 4.99
N LEU A 123 -1.78 -19.05 5.96
CA LEU A 123 -2.22 -20.41 6.31
C LEU A 123 -3.47 -20.81 5.53
N ASN A 124 -3.78 -22.12 5.50
CA ASN A 124 -5.03 -22.66 4.99
C ASN A 124 -5.36 -22.26 3.55
N ASN A 125 -4.39 -22.30 2.64
CA ASN A 125 -4.52 -21.90 1.25
C ASN A 125 -4.90 -20.41 1.04
N ARG A 126 -4.83 -19.56 2.06
CA ARG A 126 -5.04 -18.12 1.92
C ARG A 126 -4.05 -17.53 0.93
N VAL A 127 -4.50 -16.55 0.18
CA VAL A 127 -3.67 -15.82 -0.80
C VAL A 127 -3.46 -14.36 -0.42
N GLY A 128 -4.09 -13.91 0.66
CA GLY A 128 -3.93 -12.55 1.18
C GLY A 128 -4.33 -12.42 2.64
N HIS A 129 -3.74 -11.40 3.29
CA HIS A 129 -4.09 -10.93 4.62
C HIS A 129 -4.18 -9.41 4.61
N LEU A 130 -5.33 -8.85 5.00
CA LEU A 130 -5.60 -7.42 4.99
C LEU A 130 -5.51 -6.84 6.39
N ILE A 131 -4.89 -5.67 6.50
CA ILE A 131 -4.94 -4.88 7.73
C ILE A 131 -6.11 -3.90 7.59
N LEU A 132 -7.08 -4.01 8.49
CA LEU A 132 -8.27 -3.18 8.55
C LEU A 132 -8.17 -2.21 9.72
N VAL A 133 -8.79 -1.05 9.59
CA VAL A 133 -8.83 0.00 10.63
C VAL A 133 -10.27 0.45 10.86
N PRO A 134 -10.58 1.08 12.01
CA PRO A 134 -11.87 1.73 12.23
C PRO A 134 -12.16 2.77 11.14
N ASN A 135 -13.43 2.93 10.80
CA ASN A 135 -13.83 3.81 9.71
C ASN A 135 -13.50 5.28 10.03
N PRO A 136 -12.68 5.95 9.18
CA PRO A 136 -12.44 7.38 9.29
C PRO A 136 -13.66 8.18 8.79
N GLU A 137 -13.74 9.48 9.13
CA GLU A 137 -14.83 10.38 8.71
C GLU A 137 -15.12 10.36 7.19
N HIS A 138 -14.11 10.12 6.37
CA HIS A 138 -14.22 10.16 4.91
C HIS A 138 -14.57 8.80 4.28
N ASN A 139 -14.59 7.72 5.06
CA ASN A 139 -15.06 6.39 4.67
C ASN A 139 -15.96 5.79 5.77
N PRO A 140 -17.11 6.42 6.09
CA PRO A 140 -17.96 6.00 7.20
C PRO A 140 -18.62 4.63 7.00
N ASN A 141 -18.71 4.18 5.75
CA ASN A 141 -19.32 2.90 5.42
C ASN A 141 -18.34 1.72 5.45
N GLY A 142 -17.03 1.99 5.49
CA GLY A 142 -15.98 0.97 5.42
C GLY A 142 -15.90 0.28 4.05
N ASP A 143 -15.02 -0.70 3.94
CA ASP A 143 -14.74 -1.43 2.70
C ASP A 143 -15.04 -2.92 2.83
N PHE A 144 -14.77 -3.51 4.01
CA PHE A 144 -14.85 -4.94 4.30
C PHE A 144 -15.33 -5.20 5.73
N GLY A 145 -15.99 -6.35 5.93
CA GLY A 145 -16.27 -6.88 7.25
C GLY A 145 -15.15 -7.79 7.77
N LEU A 146 -15.12 -8.02 9.08
CA LEU A 146 -14.20 -8.95 9.71
C LEU A 146 -14.94 -9.84 10.70
N ARG A 147 -14.75 -11.18 10.59
CA ARG A 147 -15.26 -12.15 11.56
C ARG A 147 -14.11 -13.06 11.97
N SER A 148 -13.67 -12.93 13.23
CA SER A 148 -12.40 -13.53 13.68
C SER A 148 -11.24 -13.08 12.80
N ASP A 149 -10.68 -13.95 11.98
CA ASP A 149 -9.62 -13.68 11.01
C ASP A 149 -10.11 -13.69 9.55
N GLN A 150 -11.40 -13.89 9.30
CA GLN A 150 -11.98 -13.96 7.96
C GLN A 150 -12.49 -12.59 7.52
N VAL A 151 -11.99 -12.09 6.39
CA VAL A 151 -12.51 -10.90 5.74
C VAL A 151 -13.78 -11.23 4.96
N LEU A 152 -14.76 -10.34 5.00
CA LEU A 152 -16.09 -10.49 4.37
C LEU A 152 -16.35 -9.29 3.46
N ASN A 153 -17.03 -9.51 2.34
CA ASN A 153 -17.47 -8.43 1.44
C ASN A 153 -18.58 -7.58 2.05
N GLU A 154 -19.39 -8.17 2.93
CA GLU A 154 -20.52 -7.52 3.62
C GLU A 154 -20.60 -8.00 5.06
N SER A 155 -20.89 -7.10 5.98
CA SER A 155 -21.11 -7.37 7.41
C SER A 155 -21.95 -6.26 8.03
N VAL A 156 -22.52 -6.52 9.21
CA VAL A 156 -23.20 -5.47 10.00
C VAL A 156 -22.20 -4.38 10.42
N GLU A 157 -21.00 -4.78 10.80
CA GLU A 157 -19.91 -3.86 11.09
C GLU A 157 -18.87 -3.96 9.96
N MET A 158 -18.69 -2.84 9.27
CA MET A 158 -17.71 -2.70 8.21
C MET A 158 -16.51 -1.91 8.72
N LEU A 159 -15.34 -2.23 8.21
CA LEU A 159 -14.06 -1.61 8.53
C LEU A 159 -13.39 -1.09 7.26
N THR A 160 -12.50 -0.12 7.41
CA THR A 160 -11.75 0.45 6.29
C THR A 160 -10.48 -0.36 6.02
N PHE A 161 -10.18 -0.64 4.76
CA PHE A 161 -8.90 -1.19 4.35
C PHE A 161 -7.80 -0.14 4.55
N SER A 162 -6.80 -0.48 5.36
CA SER A 162 -5.73 0.47 5.72
C SER A 162 -4.80 0.84 4.56
N GLY A 163 -4.82 0.11 3.46
CA GLY A 163 -3.81 0.19 2.41
C GLY A 163 -2.55 -0.62 2.71
N ILE A 164 -2.59 -1.49 3.74
CA ILE A 164 -1.53 -2.45 4.05
C ILE A 164 -2.07 -3.85 3.90
N SER A 165 -1.36 -4.71 3.18
CA SER A 165 -1.72 -6.12 3.02
C SER A 165 -0.49 -7.00 2.79
N PHE A 166 -0.59 -8.26 3.21
CA PHE A 166 0.40 -9.30 2.90
C PHE A 166 -0.21 -10.25 1.87
N LEU A 167 0.38 -10.32 0.69
CA LEU A 167 -0.20 -10.96 -0.49
C LEU A 167 0.71 -12.06 -1.02
N SER A 168 0.11 -13.09 -1.61
CA SER A 168 0.80 -14.10 -2.41
C SER A 168 0.69 -13.76 -3.91
N CYS A 169 1.77 -13.94 -4.66
CA CYS A 169 1.73 -13.84 -6.13
C CYS A 169 0.67 -14.75 -6.74
N ARG A 170 0.37 -15.89 -6.11
CA ARG A 170 -0.72 -16.82 -6.54
C ARG A 170 -2.10 -16.17 -6.62
N MET A 171 -2.33 -15.04 -5.91
CA MET A 171 -3.57 -14.29 -6.03
C MET A 171 -3.84 -13.79 -7.45
N PHE A 172 -2.77 -13.59 -8.24
CA PHE A 172 -2.76 -12.94 -9.54
C PHE A 172 -2.58 -13.90 -10.71
N ASP A 173 -2.29 -15.19 -10.44
CA ASP A 173 -1.96 -16.20 -11.48
C ASP A 173 -3.17 -16.65 -12.30
N GLU A 174 -4.38 -16.62 -11.73
CA GLU A 174 -5.59 -17.24 -12.31
C GLU A 174 -6.47 -16.28 -13.11
N THR A 175 -6.07 -15.04 -13.29
CA THR A 175 -6.89 -14.05 -13.97
C THR A 175 -6.62 -14.07 -15.47
N THR A 176 -7.56 -14.60 -16.25
CA THR A 176 -7.59 -14.50 -17.72
C THR A 176 -7.74 -13.06 -18.19
N GLU A 177 -8.31 -12.18 -17.37
CA GLU A 177 -8.49 -10.76 -17.59
C GLU A 177 -7.85 -9.99 -16.43
N ARG A 178 -6.74 -9.30 -16.71
CA ARG A 178 -6.02 -8.54 -15.70
C ARG A 178 -6.82 -7.30 -15.28
N SER A 179 -7.41 -7.33 -14.08
CA SER A 179 -8.06 -6.15 -13.50
C SER A 179 -7.02 -5.09 -13.15
N SER A 180 -7.37 -3.81 -13.34
CA SER A 180 -6.58 -2.69 -12.82
C SER A 180 -6.84 -2.42 -11.33
N SER A 181 -7.92 -2.96 -10.78
CA SER A 181 -8.39 -2.75 -9.41
C SER A 181 -8.03 -3.92 -8.48
N LEU A 182 -7.22 -3.65 -7.47
CA LEU A 182 -6.89 -4.63 -6.44
C LEU A 182 -8.10 -4.97 -5.55
N VAL A 183 -8.98 -4.00 -5.32
CA VAL A 183 -10.19 -4.21 -4.51
C VAL A 183 -11.13 -5.23 -5.17
N ASP A 184 -11.24 -5.22 -6.50
CA ASP A 184 -12.08 -6.19 -7.22
C ASP A 184 -11.50 -7.60 -7.08
N ILE A 185 -10.17 -7.74 -7.15
CA ILE A 185 -9.49 -9.00 -6.90
C ILE A 185 -9.72 -9.46 -5.45
N PHE A 186 -9.61 -8.56 -4.48
CA PHE A 186 -9.91 -8.90 -3.08
C PHE A 186 -11.33 -9.41 -2.92
N ARG A 187 -12.33 -8.72 -3.50
CA ARG A 187 -13.74 -9.13 -3.43
C ARG A 187 -13.98 -10.52 -4.01
N ASP A 188 -13.35 -10.84 -5.14
CA ASP A 188 -13.38 -12.18 -5.73
C ASP A 188 -12.80 -13.23 -4.77
N LYS A 189 -11.58 -13.00 -4.26
CA LYS A 189 -10.91 -13.96 -3.37
C LYS A 189 -11.60 -14.11 -2.01
N ILE A 190 -12.24 -13.03 -1.51
CA ILE A 190 -13.08 -13.07 -0.30
C ILE A 190 -14.27 -14.00 -0.50
N ASN A 191 -14.95 -13.99 -1.65
CA ASN A 191 -16.06 -14.90 -1.96
C ASN A 191 -15.65 -16.37 -1.92
N HIS A 192 -14.37 -16.67 -2.13
CA HIS A 192 -13.79 -18.01 -2.05
C HIS A 192 -13.14 -18.32 -0.70
N ASN A 193 -13.30 -17.45 0.31
CA ASN A 193 -12.70 -17.57 1.65
C ASN A 193 -11.16 -17.64 1.63
N LEU A 194 -10.51 -16.98 0.68
CA LEU A 194 -9.06 -17.00 0.50
C LEU A 194 -8.34 -15.80 1.14
N ILE A 195 -9.06 -14.87 1.76
CA ILE A 195 -8.51 -13.66 2.39
C ILE A 195 -8.74 -13.71 3.90
N SER A 196 -7.66 -13.56 4.65
CA SER A 196 -7.69 -13.28 6.08
C SER A 196 -7.46 -11.80 6.36
N GLY A 197 -7.66 -11.39 7.60
CA GLY A 197 -7.35 -10.03 8.02
C GLY A 197 -7.35 -9.87 9.52
N GLU A 198 -6.91 -8.70 9.96
CA GLU A 198 -6.93 -8.29 11.36
C GLU A 198 -7.34 -6.83 11.50
N LEU A 199 -7.89 -6.48 12.66
CA LEU A 199 -8.22 -5.11 13.02
C LEU A 199 -7.04 -4.48 13.75
N PHE A 200 -6.51 -3.40 13.18
CA PHE A 200 -5.49 -2.57 13.80
C PHE A 200 -6.12 -1.34 14.45
N LEU A 201 -5.84 -1.11 15.72
CA LEU A 201 -6.39 -0.03 16.54
C LEU A 201 -5.36 1.06 16.89
N GLY A 202 -4.15 1.00 16.33
CA GLY A 202 -3.10 2.00 16.53
C GLY A 202 -3.29 3.25 15.66
N GLU A 203 -2.25 4.04 15.56
CA GLU A 203 -2.26 5.28 14.78
C GLU A 203 -2.23 4.97 13.28
N TRP A 204 -3.23 5.47 12.58
CA TRP A 204 -3.34 5.35 11.12
C TRP A 204 -3.97 6.59 10.51
N LEU A 205 -3.42 7.06 9.41
CA LEU A 205 -3.95 8.16 8.62
C LEU A 205 -3.55 8.01 7.15
N ASP A 206 -4.51 8.15 6.23
CA ASP A 206 -4.22 8.31 4.81
C ASP A 206 -4.20 9.78 4.40
N VAL A 207 -3.15 10.21 3.71
CA VAL A 207 -2.95 11.60 3.29
C VAL A 207 -3.50 11.80 1.87
N GLY A 208 -4.82 11.78 1.73
CA GLY A 208 -5.48 11.87 0.42
C GLY A 208 -6.01 13.27 0.05
N THR A 209 -6.06 14.22 1.00
CA THR A 209 -6.56 15.59 0.79
C THR A 209 -5.73 16.60 1.58
N VAL A 210 -5.83 17.90 1.23
CA VAL A 210 -5.16 18.98 1.95
C VAL A 210 -5.60 19.03 3.43
N LYS A 211 -6.88 18.78 3.74
CA LYS A 211 -7.37 18.69 5.13
C LYS A 211 -6.63 17.59 5.90
N ARG A 212 -6.47 16.41 5.30
CA ARG A 212 -5.77 15.27 5.92
C ARG A 212 -4.26 15.49 5.99
N LEU A 213 -3.66 16.18 5.02
CA LEU A 213 -2.26 16.59 5.09
C LEU A 213 -2.01 17.54 6.29
N ASN A 214 -2.87 18.51 6.51
CA ASN A 214 -2.77 19.41 7.67
C ASN A 214 -2.93 18.63 8.99
N ARG A 215 -3.85 17.66 9.05
CA ARG A 215 -3.97 16.76 10.20
C ARG A 215 -2.69 15.96 10.41
N ALA A 216 -2.12 15.39 9.33
CA ALA A 216 -0.86 14.67 9.39
C ALA A 216 0.29 15.52 9.96
N HIS A 217 0.41 16.78 9.55
CA HIS A 217 1.40 17.70 10.11
C HIS A 217 1.21 17.94 11.60
N ASN A 218 -0.02 18.08 12.08
CA ASN A 218 -0.31 18.33 13.48
C ASN A 218 -0.01 17.11 14.37
N THR A 219 -0.30 15.91 13.86
CA THR A 219 -0.15 14.65 14.62
C THR A 219 1.27 14.09 14.50
N PHE A 220 1.84 14.04 13.31
CA PHE A 220 3.10 13.33 13.01
C PHE A 220 4.25 14.26 12.60
N GLY A 221 4.01 15.56 12.49
CA GLY A 221 5.01 16.53 12.01
C GLY A 221 6.02 17.01 13.04
N LYS A 222 5.85 16.64 14.31
CA LYS A 222 6.70 17.13 15.43
C LYS A 222 7.97 16.29 15.66
N ASN A 223 8.14 15.21 14.93
CA ASN A 223 9.29 14.28 15.04
C ASN A 223 10.32 14.54 13.95
#